data_5ae755f59b0a4685559e2eecea17fa93
#
_entry.id   5ae755f59b0a4685559e2eecea17fa93
#
_cell.length_a   1.000
_cell.length_b   1.000
_cell.length_c   1.000
_cell.angle_alpha   90.00
_cell.angle_beta   90.00
_cell.angle_gamma   90.00
#
_symmetry.space_group_name_H-M   'P 1'
#
loop_
_entity.id
_entity.type
_entity.pdbx_description
1 polymer ?
#
loop_
_entity_poly.entity_id
_entity_poly.type
_entity_poly.pdbx_seq_one_letter_code
_entity_poly.pdbx_strand_id
1 'polypeptide(L)'
;QLNTQVSSVQQTATAVNEISSNIESLERMIISQSSGVQQASAAVEEMIGNISSVNISIEKMADLFTDLQDHAEGGVQKQDVVNEIIKQIEEKSVSLQEANQVISDIANQTNLLAMNAAIEAAHAGDQGKGFSVVADEIRKLSETSTQQSKKIRDQLTDISDSITKVVQASTDSSDSFVQLSTIISN
;
A
#
# COMPACT_ATOMS: atom_id res chain seq x y z
N GLN A 1 92.22 -12.16 49.72
CA GLN A 1 91.89 -12.53 48.32
C GLN A 1 90.92 -13.72 48.16
N LEU A 2 91.08 -14.80 48.96
CA LEU A 2 90.15 -15.97 48.90
C LEU A 2 88.73 -15.59 49.30
N ASN A 3 88.52 -14.77 50.35
CA ASN A 3 87.19 -14.40 50.78
C ASN A 3 86.45 -13.53 49.80
N THR A 4 87.15 -12.66 49.06
CA THR A 4 86.53 -11.82 47.99
C THR A 4 86.12 -12.65 46.81
N GLN A 5 86.91 -13.70 46.49
CA GLN A 5 86.60 -14.63 45.40
C GLN A 5 85.37 -15.51 45.71
N VAL A 6 85.27 -16.02 46.96
CA VAL A 6 84.09 -16.78 47.43
C VAL A 6 82.82 -15.90 47.38
N SER A 7 82.91 -14.63 47.82
CA SER A 7 81.77 -13.71 47.77
C SER A 7 81.32 -13.43 46.29
N SER A 8 82.25 -13.25 45.35
CA SER A 8 81.95 -13.02 43.94
C SER A 8 81.32 -14.27 43.31
N VAL A 9 81.77 -15.46 43.64
CA VAL A 9 81.17 -16.73 43.18
C VAL A 9 79.73 -16.88 43.71
N GLN A 10 79.50 -16.53 44.98
CA GLN A 10 78.18 -16.55 45.60
C GLN A 10 77.21 -15.58 44.94
N GLN A 11 77.65 -14.37 44.64
CA GLN A 11 76.83 -13.39 43.92
C GLN A 11 76.50 -13.83 42.47
N THR A 12 77.51 -14.42 41.79
CA THR A 12 77.29 -14.98 40.43
C THR A 12 76.25 -16.15 40.47
N ALA A 13 76.33 -17.04 41.42
CA ALA A 13 75.37 -18.13 41.61
C ALA A 13 73.95 -17.60 41.87
N THR A 14 73.80 -16.56 42.68
CA THR A 14 72.52 -15.92 42.93
C THR A 14 71.96 -15.26 41.64
N ALA A 15 72.82 -14.53 40.90
CA ALA A 15 72.41 -13.90 39.63
C ALA A 15 71.99 -14.95 38.55
N VAL A 16 72.68 -16.08 38.51
CA VAL A 16 72.31 -17.22 37.60
C VAL A 16 70.93 -17.80 37.98
N ASN A 17 70.65 -17.96 39.28
CA ASN A 17 69.34 -18.47 39.74
C ASN A 17 68.23 -17.44 39.41
N GLU A 18 68.46 -16.13 39.57
CA GLU A 18 67.52 -15.13 39.22
C GLU A 18 67.24 -15.11 37.68
N ILE A 19 68.28 -15.25 36.87
CA ILE A 19 68.16 -15.40 35.40
C ILE A 19 67.33 -16.62 35.03
N SER A 20 67.60 -17.76 35.66
CA SER A 20 66.83 -19.01 35.42
C SER A 20 65.34 -18.83 35.76
N SER A 21 65.01 -18.18 36.90
CA SER A 21 63.63 -17.88 37.26
C SER A 21 62.94 -16.90 36.29
N ASN A 22 63.70 -15.89 35.80
CA ASN A 22 63.21 -14.99 34.80
C ASN A 22 62.92 -15.69 33.44
N ILE A 23 63.80 -16.63 33.03
CA ILE A 23 63.59 -17.42 31.81
C ILE A 23 62.31 -18.25 31.93
N GLU A 24 62.08 -18.97 33.08
CA GLU A 24 60.86 -19.73 33.27
C GLU A 24 59.57 -18.83 33.26
N SER A 25 59.72 -17.62 33.75
CA SER A 25 58.62 -16.63 33.69
C SER A 25 58.32 -16.14 32.28
N LEU A 26 59.41 -15.92 31.48
CA LEU A 26 59.29 -15.57 30.05
C LEU A 26 58.66 -16.71 29.23
N GLU A 27 59.08 -17.96 29.47
CA GLU A 27 58.45 -19.12 28.82
C GLU A 27 56.95 -19.18 29.07
N ARG A 28 56.50 -19.01 30.29
CA ARG A 28 55.08 -18.95 30.66
C ARG A 28 54.36 -17.82 29.95
N MET A 29 54.98 -16.62 29.90
CA MET A 29 54.38 -15.50 29.17
C MET A 29 54.27 -15.76 27.65
N ILE A 30 55.28 -16.37 27.03
CA ILE A 30 55.25 -16.72 25.60
C ILE A 30 54.14 -17.74 25.31
N ILE A 31 53.96 -18.75 26.15
CA ILE A 31 52.85 -19.73 25.99
C ILE A 31 51.51 -19.03 26.09
N SER A 32 51.31 -18.14 27.08
CA SER A 32 50.11 -17.36 27.27
C SER A 32 49.85 -16.43 26.08
N GLN A 33 50.88 -15.74 25.58
CA GLN A 33 50.80 -14.87 24.41
C GLN A 33 50.45 -15.66 23.15
N SER A 34 51.04 -16.85 22.93
CA SER A 34 50.73 -17.71 21.82
C SER A 34 49.26 -18.14 21.83
N SER A 35 48.73 -18.51 22.99
CA SER A 35 47.29 -18.82 23.15
C SER A 35 46.39 -17.61 22.86
N GLY A 36 46.78 -16.42 23.32
CA GLY A 36 46.06 -15.18 23.02
C GLY A 36 46.06 -14.82 21.53
N VAL A 37 47.16 -15.04 20.83
CA VAL A 37 47.24 -14.86 19.38
C VAL A 37 46.33 -15.84 18.62
N GLN A 38 46.30 -17.10 19.06
CA GLN A 38 45.38 -18.09 18.46
C GLN A 38 43.93 -17.73 18.64
N GLN A 39 43.54 -17.26 19.84
CA GLN A 39 42.15 -16.78 20.08
C GLN A 39 41.83 -15.54 19.26
N ALA A 40 42.75 -14.60 19.16
CA ALA A 40 42.57 -13.41 18.33
C ALA A 40 42.41 -13.79 16.84
N SER A 41 43.20 -14.75 16.34
CA SER A 41 43.08 -15.22 14.96
C SER A 41 41.71 -15.86 14.68
N ALA A 42 41.21 -16.70 15.61
CA ALA A 42 39.89 -17.29 15.49
C ALA A 42 38.77 -16.23 15.48
N ALA A 43 38.87 -15.22 16.34
CA ALA A 43 37.92 -14.12 16.35
C ALA A 43 37.94 -13.27 15.06
N VAL A 44 39.11 -13.10 14.45
CA VAL A 44 39.24 -12.41 13.15
C VAL A 44 38.60 -13.25 12.03
N GLU A 45 38.79 -14.57 12.02
CA GLU A 45 38.15 -15.45 11.05
C GLU A 45 36.62 -15.41 11.17
N GLU A 46 36.08 -15.43 12.38
CA GLU A 46 34.64 -15.27 12.62
C GLU A 46 34.15 -13.90 12.16
N MET A 47 34.90 -12.83 12.41
CA MET A 47 34.58 -11.48 11.94
C MET A 47 34.53 -11.40 10.41
N ILE A 48 35.47 -12.04 9.69
CA ILE A 48 35.48 -12.11 8.24
C ILE A 48 34.20 -12.85 7.73
N GLY A 49 33.81 -13.94 8.38
CA GLY A 49 32.58 -14.65 8.08
C GLY A 49 31.33 -13.78 8.27
N ASN A 50 31.29 -13.03 9.35
CA ASN A 50 30.20 -12.09 9.63
C ASN A 50 30.14 -10.95 8.60
N ILE A 51 31.27 -10.37 8.23
CA ILE A 51 31.35 -9.34 7.18
C ILE A 51 30.85 -9.89 5.84
N SER A 52 31.23 -11.11 5.47
CA SER A 52 30.71 -11.76 4.25
C SER A 52 29.20 -11.91 4.28
N SER A 53 28.65 -12.33 5.41
CA SER A 53 27.21 -12.48 5.60
C SER A 53 26.47 -11.13 5.51
N VAL A 54 27.04 -10.06 6.07
CA VAL A 54 26.52 -8.69 5.95
C VAL A 54 26.53 -8.23 4.49
N ASN A 55 27.61 -8.47 3.75
CA ASN A 55 27.68 -8.11 2.33
C ASN A 55 26.59 -8.79 1.50
N ILE A 56 26.38 -10.11 1.70
CA ILE A 56 25.29 -10.85 1.04
C ILE A 56 23.92 -10.25 1.39
N SER A 57 23.75 -9.81 2.64
CA SER A 57 22.49 -9.18 3.07
C SER A 57 22.28 -7.81 2.44
N ILE A 58 23.35 -7.03 2.24
CA ILE A 58 23.31 -5.74 1.54
C ILE A 58 22.95 -5.93 0.06
N GLU A 59 23.54 -6.91 -0.63
CA GLU A 59 23.20 -7.23 -2.03
C GLU A 59 21.71 -7.59 -2.16
N LYS A 60 21.21 -8.49 -1.31
CA LYS A 60 19.78 -8.84 -1.29
C LYS A 60 18.88 -7.63 -1.00
N MET A 61 19.32 -6.72 -0.15
CA MET A 61 18.57 -5.50 0.15
C MET A 61 18.51 -4.57 -1.07
N ALA A 62 19.61 -4.44 -1.82
CA ALA A 62 19.64 -3.66 -3.06
C ALA A 62 18.67 -4.23 -4.11
N ASP A 63 18.63 -5.57 -4.28
CA ASP A 63 17.66 -6.21 -5.17
C ASP A 63 16.21 -5.95 -4.74
N LEU A 64 15.93 -6.07 -3.43
CA LEU A 64 14.59 -5.78 -2.89
C LEU A 64 14.15 -4.32 -3.09
N PHE A 65 15.08 -3.37 -2.98
CA PHE A 65 14.78 -1.97 -3.26
C PHE A 65 14.45 -1.73 -4.73
N THR A 66 15.16 -2.42 -5.64
CA THR A 66 14.86 -2.35 -7.07
C THR A 66 13.47 -2.90 -7.37
N ASP A 67 13.13 -4.07 -6.85
CA ASP A 67 11.80 -4.67 -6.99
C ASP A 67 10.70 -3.76 -6.41
N LEU A 68 10.97 -3.14 -5.27
CA LEU A 68 10.01 -2.24 -4.62
C LEU A 68 9.78 -0.97 -5.45
N GLN A 69 10.82 -0.44 -6.10
CA GLN A 69 10.72 0.68 -7.02
C GLN A 69 9.85 0.33 -8.23
N ASP A 70 10.09 -0.82 -8.87
CA ASP A 70 9.31 -1.29 -10.00
C ASP A 70 7.83 -1.48 -9.62
N HIS A 71 7.57 -2.00 -8.42
CA HIS A 71 6.23 -2.16 -7.90
C HIS A 71 5.54 -0.81 -7.62
N ALA A 72 6.26 0.18 -7.12
CA ALA A 72 5.73 1.52 -6.90
C ALA A 72 5.36 2.20 -8.22
N GLU A 73 6.24 2.14 -9.23
CA GLU A 73 5.98 2.68 -10.57
C GLU A 73 4.79 1.97 -11.24
N GLY A 74 4.75 0.63 -11.16
CA GLY A 74 3.62 -0.16 -11.63
C GLY A 74 2.31 0.16 -10.90
N GLY A 75 2.38 0.54 -9.63
CA GLY A 75 1.26 1.05 -8.83
C GLY A 75 0.69 2.34 -9.39
N VAL A 76 1.54 3.33 -9.70
CA VAL A 76 1.14 4.60 -10.33
C VAL A 76 0.44 4.36 -11.66
N GLN A 77 1.03 3.53 -12.54
CA GLN A 77 0.42 3.22 -13.84
C GLN A 77 -0.96 2.57 -13.72
N LYS A 78 -1.14 1.64 -12.78
CA LYS A 78 -2.44 1.03 -12.52
C LYS A 78 -3.45 2.05 -12.01
N GLN A 79 -3.00 3.02 -11.21
CA GLN A 79 -3.84 4.09 -10.70
C GLN A 79 -4.35 5.02 -11.81
N ASP A 80 -3.53 5.30 -12.83
CA ASP A 80 -3.94 6.06 -14.01
C ASP A 80 -5.05 5.33 -14.77
N VAL A 81 -4.95 4.01 -14.92
CA VAL A 81 -6.01 3.18 -15.54
C VAL A 81 -7.30 3.24 -14.72
N VAL A 82 -7.20 3.17 -13.40
CA VAL A 82 -8.36 3.30 -12.50
C VAL A 82 -9.03 4.66 -12.68
N ASN A 83 -8.27 5.74 -12.74
CA ASN A 83 -8.79 7.09 -12.93
C ASN A 83 -9.51 7.24 -14.28
N GLU A 84 -9.00 6.65 -15.35
CA GLU A 84 -9.66 6.66 -16.65
C GLU A 84 -10.99 5.88 -16.63
N ILE A 85 -11.03 4.73 -15.95
CA ILE A 85 -12.28 3.95 -15.79
C ILE A 85 -13.31 4.74 -14.97
N ILE A 86 -12.88 5.42 -13.91
CA ILE A 86 -13.75 6.25 -13.08
C ILE A 86 -14.38 7.36 -13.91
N LYS A 87 -13.58 8.05 -14.74
CA LYS A 87 -14.07 9.09 -15.64
C LYS A 87 -15.13 8.56 -16.61
N GLN A 88 -14.92 7.38 -17.17
CA GLN A 88 -15.93 6.73 -18.02
C GLN A 88 -17.23 6.40 -17.28
N ILE A 89 -17.13 5.97 -16.00
CA ILE A 89 -18.30 5.72 -15.15
C ILE A 89 -19.06 7.01 -14.89
N GLU A 90 -18.35 8.12 -14.62
CA GLU A 90 -18.93 9.43 -14.41
C GLU A 90 -19.72 9.89 -15.66
N GLU A 91 -19.10 9.82 -16.85
CA GLU A 91 -19.75 10.18 -18.11
C GLU A 91 -21.01 9.33 -18.37
N LYS A 92 -20.96 8.02 -18.08
CA LYS A 92 -22.10 7.13 -18.21
C LYS A 92 -23.21 7.45 -17.21
N SER A 93 -22.83 7.82 -15.97
CA SER A 93 -23.80 8.20 -14.95
C SER A 93 -24.54 9.49 -15.32
N VAL A 94 -23.85 10.49 -15.88
CA VAL A 94 -24.46 11.72 -16.39
C VAL A 94 -25.45 11.39 -17.53
N SER A 95 -25.04 10.57 -18.50
CA SER A 95 -25.92 10.15 -19.60
C SER A 95 -27.17 9.42 -19.12
N LEU A 96 -27.02 8.59 -18.07
CA LEU A 96 -28.17 7.92 -17.46
C LEU A 96 -29.10 8.90 -16.72
N GLN A 97 -28.57 9.95 -16.09
CA GLN A 97 -29.39 11.01 -15.47
C GLN A 97 -30.21 11.74 -16.52
N GLU A 98 -29.60 12.10 -17.65
CA GLU A 98 -30.30 12.75 -18.76
C GLU A 98 -31.41 11.85 -19.32
N ALA A 99 -31.11 10.58 -19.58
CA ALA A 99 -32.12 9.63 -20.07
C ALA A 99 -33.28 9.44 -19.05
N ASN A 100 -32.97 9.33 -17.77
CA ASN A 100 -33.97 9.21 -16.73
C ASN A 100 -34.84 10.49 -16.60
N GLN A 101 -34.26 11.67 -16.85
CA GLN A 101 -35.04 12.91 -16.90
C GLN A 101 -36.07 12.87 -18.03
N VAL A 102 -35.66 12.42 -19.23
CA VAL A 102 -36.58 12.27 -20.37
C VAL A 102 -37.70 11.28 -20.04
N ILE A 103 -37.40 10.14 -19.39
CA ILE A 103 -38.43 9.18 -18.96
C ILE A 103 -39.42 9.83 -17.97
N SER A 104 -38.91 10.62 -17.03
CA SER A 104 -39.75 11.35 -16.07
C SER A 104 -40.68 12.33 -16.78
N ASP A 105 -40.17 13.06 -17.78
CA ASP A 105 -40.95 14.03 -18.56
C ASP A 105 -42.01 13.35 -19.41
N ILE A 106 -41.70 12.22 -20.05
CA ILE A 106 -42.67 11.40 -20.80
C ILE A 106 -43.75 10.89 -19.87
N ALA A 107 -43.39 10.40 -18.66
CA ALA A 107 -44.36 9.93 -17.69
C ALA A 107 -45.31 11.05 -17.23
N ASN A 108 -44.81 12.23 -16.99
CA ASN A 108 -45.61 13.39 -16.63
C ASN A 108 -46.57 13.81 -17.77
N GLN A 109 -46.05 13.85 -19.00
CA GLN A 109 -46.91 14.14 -20.17
C GLN A 109 -47.98 13.07 -20.36
N THR A 110 -47.65 11.79 -20.20
CA THR A 110 -48.60 10.66 -20.32
C THR A 110 -49.64 10.77 -19.22
N ASN A 111 -49.28 11.18 -18.02
CA ASN A 111 -50.24 11.39 -16.93
C ASN A 111 -51.25 12.50 -17.25
N LEU A 112 -50.77 13.65 -17.84
CA LEU A 112 -51.64 14.70 -18.28
C LEU A 112 -52.58 14.30 -19.42
N LEU A 113 -52.08 13.51 -20.38
CA LEU A 113 -52.88 12.96 -21.48
C LEU A 113 -53.94 12.00 -20.97
N ALA A 114 -53.59 11.13 -20.04
CA ALA A 114 -54.54 10.19 -19.43
C ALA A 114 -55.61 10.92 -18.63
N MET A 115 -55.25 11.97 -17.90
CA MET A 115 -56.22 12.78 -17.19
C MET A 115 -57.22 13.49 -18.13
N ASN A 116 -56.69 14.03 -19.25
CA ASN A 116 -57.58 14.66 -20.29
C ASN A 116 -58.49 13.63 -20.94
N ALA A 117 -57.99 12.42 -21.22
CA ALA A 117 -58.79 11.33 -21.75
C ALA A 117 -59.87 10.86 -20.77
N ALA A 118 -59.56 10.81 -19.46
CA ALA A 118 -60.54 10.46 -18.45
C ALA A 118 -61.70 11.52 -18.36
N ILE A 119 -61.33 12.80 -18.46
CA ILE A 119 -62.29 13.92 -18.47
C ILE A 119 -63.22 13.78 -19.72
N GLU A 120 -62.67 13.54 -20.89
CA GLU A 120 -63.45 13.40 -22.11
C GLU A 120 -64.33 12.17 -22.09
N ALA A 121 -63.81 11.05 -21.54
CA ALA A 121 -64.62 9.84 -21.34
C ALA A 121 -65.81 10.06 -20.40
N ALA A 122 -65.63 10.87 -19.34
CA ALA A 122 -66.70 11.25 -18.44
C ALA A 122 -67.76 12.13 -19.14
N HIS A 123 -67.35 13.01 -20.06
CA HIS A 123 -68.24 13.85 -20.89
C HIS A 123 -69.11 13.03 -21.84
N ALA A 124 -68.57 11.89 -22.35
CA ALA A 124 -69.29 10.98 -23.25
C ALA A 124 -70.35 10.11 -22.54
N GLY A 125 -70.48 10.19 -21.21
CA GLY A 125 -71.46 9.46 -20.42
C GLY A 125 -71.30 7.93 -20.54
N ASP A 126 -72.44 7.23 -20.77
CA ASP A 126 -72.43 5.76 -20.84
C ASP A 126 -71.55 5.17 -21.96
N GLN A 127 -71.37 5.89 -23.05
CA GLN A 127 -70.51 5.48 -24.19
C GLN A 127 -69.00 5.61 -23.83
N GLY A 128 -68.63 6.42 -22.85
CA GLY A 128 -67.25 6.62 -22.43
C GLY A 128 -66.77 5.68 -21.35
N LYS A 129 -67.58 4.84 -20.75
CA LYS A 129 -67.21 3.98 -19.59
C LYS A 129 -65.97 3.10 -19.84
N GLY A 130 -65.84 2.48 -21.01
CA GLY A 130 -64.68 1.66 -21.35
C GLY A 130 -63.40 2.49 -21.50
N PHE A 131 -63.51 3.68 -22.07
CA PHE A 131 -62.36 4.60 -22.21
C PHE A 131 -61.93 5.20 -20.88
N SER A 132 -62.83 5.47 -19.94
CA SER A 132 -62.51 5.93 -18.61
C SER A 132 -61.62 4.94 -17.86
N VAL A 133 -61.93 3.63 -17.90
CA VAL A 133 -61.13 2.58 -17.27
C VAL A 133 -59.71 2.52 -17.85
N VAL A 134 -59.57 2.63 -19.18
CA VAL A 134 -58.25 2.65 -19.83
C VAL A 134 -57.46 3.90 -19.45
N ALA A 135 -58.12 5.06 -19.44
CA ALA A 135 -57.48 6.32 -19.04
C ALA A 135 -57.01 6.28 -17.59
N ASP A 136 -57.78 5.74 -16.65
CA ASP A 136 -57.39 5.57 -15.27
C ASP A 136 -56.19 4.61 -15.11
N GLU A 137 -56.13 3.53 -15.89
CA GLU A 137 -54.99 2.60 -15.86
C GLU A 137 -53.72 3.23 -16.41
N ILE A 138 -53.83 3.99 -17.53
CA ILE A 138 -52.70 4.74 -18.09
C ILE A 138 -52.18 5.80 -17.07
N ARG A 139 -53.10 6.49 -16.39
CA ARG A 139 -52.73 7.46 -15.34
C ARG A 139 -51.93 6.79 -14.22
N LYS A 140 -52.39 5.65 -13.71
CA LYS A 140 -51.74 4.89 -12.66
C LYS A 140 -50.35 4.37 -13.10
N LEU A 141 -50.21 3.90 -14.35
CA LEU A 141 -48.91 3.53 -14.91
C LEU A 141 -47.96 4.71 -15.01
N SER A 142 -48.45 5.87 -15.41
CA SER A 142 -47.66 7.12 -15.50
C SER A 142 -47.17 7.59 -14.13
N GLU A 143 -48.03 7.57 -13.11
CA GLU A 143 -47.68 7.88 -11.73
C GLU A 143 -46.58 6.92 -11.19
N THR A 144 -46.74 5.62 -11.48
CA THR A 144 -45.76 4.60 -11.10
C THR A 144 -44.41 4.84 -11.81
N SER A 145 -44.44 5.19 -13.10
CA SER A 145 -43.23 5.53 -13.88
C SER A 145 -42.51 6.77 -13.33
N THR A 146 -43.25 7.81 -12.94
CA THR A 146 -42.70 9.01 -12.31
C THR A 146 -42.06 8.67 -10.97
N GLN A 147 -42.69 7.86 -10.15
CA GLN A 147 -42.10 7.41 -8.88
C GLN A 147 -40.84 6.59 -9.10
N GLN A 148 -40.82 5.70 -10.10
CA GLN A 148 -39.64 4.90 -10.41
C GLN A 148 -38.49 5.75 -10.94
N SER A 149 -38.76 6.74 -11.81
CA SER A 149 -37.77 7.69 -12.28
C SER A 149 -37.17 8.52 -11.14
N LYS A 150 -37.96 8.88 -10.14
CA LYS A 150 -37.45 9.56 -8.94
C LYS A 150 -36.47 8.67 -8.18
N LYS A 151 -36.80 7.40 -7.94
CA LYS A 151 -35.91 6.45 -7.27
C LYS A 151 -34.58 6.25 -8.04
N ILE A 152 -34.67 6.15 -9.38
CA ILE A 152 -33.50 6.03 -10.21
C ILE A 152 -32.62 7.29 -10.09
N ARG A 153 -33.22 8.48 -10.07
CA ARG A 153 -32.49 9.72 -9.86
C ARG A 153 -31.73 9.75 -8.53
N ASP A 154 -32.40 9.35 -7.44
CA ASP A 154 -31.80 9.29 -6.11
C ASP A 154 -30.59 8.31 -6.11
N GLN A 155 -30.76 7.13 -6.72
CA GLN A 155 -29.67 6.16 -6.88
C GLN A 155 -28.50 6.68 -7.73
N LEU A 156 -28.77 7.41 -8.80
CA LEU A 156 -27.72 8.03 -9.63
C LEU A 156 -26.96 9.13 -8.89
N THR A 157 -27.64 9.85 -7.99
CA THR A 157 -26.98 10.81 -7.08
C THR A 157 -26.04 10.08 -6.11
N ASP A 158 -26.49 8.99 -5.50
CA ASP A 158 -25.65 8.17 -4.61
C ASP A 158 -24.42 7.60 -5.34
N ILE A 159 -24.59 7.22 -6.61
CA ILE A 159 -23.50 6.76 -7.48
C ILE A 159 -22.49 7.90 -7.70
N SER A 160 -22.97 9.11 -8.02
CA SER A 160 -22.10 10.28 -8.23
C SER A 160 -21.28 10.62 -6.98
N ASP A 161 -21.91 10.57 -5.81
CA ASP A 161 -21.22 10.77 -4.52
C ASP A 161 -20.17 9.68 -4.25
N SER A 162 -20.49 8.44 -4.64
CA SER A 162 -19.56 7.33 -4.52
C SER A 162 -18.37 7.47 -5.47
N ILE A 163 -18.59 7.91 -6.70
CA ILE A 163 -17.53 8.23 -7.67
C ILE A 163 -16.59 9.28 -7.10
N THR A 164 -17.11 10.37 -6.53
CA THR A 164 -16.30 11.43 -5.91
C THR A 164 -15.38 10.88 -4.81
N LYS A 165 -15.90 9.99 -3.96
CA LYS A 165 -15.11 9.34 -2.91
C LYS A 165 -14.03 8.42 -3.48
N VAL A 166 -14.34 7.69 -4.56
CA VAL A 166 -13.36 6.80 -5.22
C VAL A 166 -12.26 7.62 -5.89
N VAL A 167 -12.58 8.76 -6.52
CA VAL A 167 -11.59 9.70 -7.07
C VAL A 167 -10.63 10.16 -5.99
N GLN A 168 -11.15 10.59 -4.85
CA GLN A 168 -10.31 11.04 -3.74
C GLN A 168 -9.39 9.92 -3.24
N ALA A 169 -9.93 8.73 -2.99
CA ALA A 169 -9.15 7.58 -2.56
C ALA A 169 -8.09 7.15 -3.59
N SER A 170 -8.41 7.29 -4.87
CA SER A 170 -7.49 7.02 -5.98
C SER A 170 -6.33 8.00 -5.99
N THR A 171 -6.61 9.30 -5.79
CA THR A 171 -5.58 10.35 -5.70
C THR A 171 -4.66 10.10 -4.49
N ASP A 172 -5.22 9.84 -3.31
CA ASP A 172 -4.46 9.57 -2.09
C ASP A 172 -3.57 8.33 -2.26
N SER A 173 -4.05 7.31 -2.98
CA SER A 173 -3.28 6.10 -3.30
C SER A 173 -2.12 6.41 -4.26
N SER A 174 -2.37 7.22 -5.31
CA SER A 174 -1.34 7.65 -6.26
C SER A 174 -0.23 8.41 -5.55
N ASP A 175 -0.59 9.36 -4.69
CA ASP A 175 0.36 10.15 -3.90
C ASP A 175 1.21 9.24 -2.98
N SER A 176 0.61 8.20 -2.43
CA SER A 176 1.32 7.21 -1.60
C SER A 176 2.37 6.44 -2.40
N PHE A 177 2.07 6.03 -3.64
CA PHE A 177 3.04 5.37 -4.52
C PHE A 177 4.17 6.31 -4.95
N VAL A 178 3.88 7.58 -5.24
CA VAL A 178 4.88 8.60 -5.57
C VAL A 178 5.81 8.86 -4.38
N GLN A 179 5.26 8.98 -3.17
CA GLN A 179 6.05 9.11 -1.95
C GLN A 179 6.94 7.89 -1.71
N LEU A 180 6.40 6.68 -1.91
CA LEU A 180 7.16 5.44 -1.78
C LEU A 180 8.35 5.42 -2.75
N SER A 181 8.13 5.75 -4.02
CA SER A 181 9.19 5.87 -5.04
C SER A 181 10.26 6.89 -4.64
N THR A 182 9.85 8.01 -4.05
CA THR A 182 10.78 9.05 -3.58
C THR A 182 11.63 8.59 -2.39
N ILE A 183 11.03 7.85 -1.45
CA ILE A 183 11.75 7.31 -0.28
C ILE A 183 12.79 6.26 -0.70
N ILE A 184 12.47 5.44 -1.70
CA ILE A 184 13.37 4.40 -2.21
C ILE A 184 14.56 5.00 -2.96
N SER A 185 14.36 6.14 -3.64
CA SER A 185 15.39 6.81 -4.44
C SER A 185 16.38 7.63 -3.62
N ASN A 186 16.11 7.91 -2.33
CA ASN A 186 16.97 8.65 -1.40
C ASN A 186 17.78 7.74 -0.48
#